data_d907fda1c68308ff1f3eee8eb26f698e
#
_entry.id   d907fda1c68308ff1f3eee8eb26f698e
#
_cell.length_a   1.000
_cell.length_b   1.000
_cell.length_c   1.000
_cell.angle_alpha   90.00
_cell.angle_beta   90.00
_cell.angle_gamma   90.00
#
_symmetry.space_group_name_H-M   'P 1'
#
loop_
_entity.id
_entity.type
_entity.pdbx_description
1 polymer ?
#
loop_
_entity_poly.entity_id
_entity_poly.type
_entity_poly.pdbx_seq_one_letter_code
_entity_poly.pdbx_strand_id
1 'polypeptide(L)'
;MNRLTRILFALSMLMTPITWGQNPLPKGLTQSEKSSLGRISFTQNKVTDPPTEPVRTMAEWEEVEYLVLTWEPSFQNILRQIVAAAVIECHVVITTQNQSSVSNYLSGAGIDLSRVIFMDENWDSIWIRDYAGNTVYSNDVGTRALTDWIYNRPRPNDNVMPSAHAALLDLPIYITNTGTNDLVNTGGNFMSDGLGTAFASELILEENAAGNPYGVSAKTEAQIDAIMNAYMGIDRYIKMPALPYDVINHIDMHMKLLDEETLLVSQYPPGVADGPQIEANIAEVVASYPSVFGTPYQIEWIPAPPSSSGLYPDNGGYYRTFTNAVFINKTVLVPTYRPEVDVPALERWQELLPGYNIVGIDVDNSGENLISLLGAIHCITHTIGVDEPLWIVHQPIDQAAQGATVTIDARIEHISGIQGATVYWRDAAGAFESAPMTALGNDIWSVDLQMPNEAALVDYYIDATANSGKTLSRPLVAPEGFWTINVGNLSIDDFNSTRFISAAVPNPTTGLVKFRLNQIHEPVQVTIHNVLGQELYRGTIPQGHGTYELALNSEWQGVLWVQFSGSFGTVYRQVLKL
;
A
#
# COMPACT_ATOMS: atom_id res chain seq x y z
N MET A 1 -75.14 -16.30 -47.83
CA MET A 1 -74.74 -17.01 -46.60
C MET A 1 -73.26 -16.90 -46.47
N ASN A 2 -72.81 -15.91 -45.66
CA ASN A 2 -71.41 -15.54 -45.55
C ASN A 2 -70.78 -16.16 -44.30
N ARG A 3 -69.71 -16.94 -44.52
CA ARG A 3 -68.83 -17.37 -43.40
C ARG A 3 -67.72 -16.40 -43.27
N LEU A 4 -67.69 -15.68 -42.19
CA LEU A 4 -66.57 -14.87 -41.74
C LEU A 4 -65.53 -15.76 -41.05
N THR A 5 -64.36 -15.86 -41.64
CA THR A 5 -63.19 -16.50 -41.07
C THR A 5 -62.48 -15.48 -40.21
N ARG A 6 -62.44 -15.69 -38.90
CA ARG A 6 -61.63 -14.90 -37.96
C ARG A 6 -60.23 -15.47 -37.97
N ILE A 7 -59.27 -14.69 -38.47
CA ILE A 7 -57.83 -14.93 -38.31
C ILE A 7 -57.43 -14.33 -36.97
N LEU A 8 -57.08 -15.17 -35.98
CA LEU A 8 -56.38 -14.76 -34.75
C LEU A 8 -54.89 -14.66 -35.09
N PHE A 9 -54.37 -13.44 -35.11
CA PHE A 9 -52.94 -13.19 -35.03
C PHE A 9 -52.51 -13.31 -33.56
N ALA A 10 -51.82 -14.41 -33.22
CA ALA A 10 -51.12 -14.54 -31.95
C ALA A 10 -49.82 -13.77 -32.06
N LEU A 11 -49.78 -12.57 -31.48
CA LEU A 11 -48.56 -11.79 -31.27
C LEU A 11 -47.83 -12.42 -30.07
N SER A 12 -46.88 -13.31 -30.32
CA SER A 12 -45.96 -13.76 -29.29
C SER A 12 -44.96 -12.61 -29.03
N MET A 13 -45.21 -11.80 -27.99
CA MET A 13 -44.20 -10.97 -27.41
C MET A 13 -43.11 -11.87 -26.81
N LEU A 14 -41.99 -11.98 -27.48
CA LEU A 14 -40.75 -12.41 -26.88
C LEU A 14 -40.40 -11.34 -25.83
N MET A 15 -40.79 -11.56 -24.59
CA MET A 15 -40.17 -10.88 -23.46
C MET A 15 -38.74 -11.41 -23.35
N THR A 16 -37.79 -10.72 -23.96
CA THR A 16 -36.41 -10.82 -23.49
C THR A 16 -36.42 -10.40 -22.02
N PRO A 17 -35.88 -11.22 -21.11
CA PRO A 17 -35.67 -10.74 -19.75
C PRO A 17 -34.72 -9.55 -19.87
N ILE A 18 -35.21 -8.35 -19.57
CA ILE A 18 -34.35 -7.21 -19.23
C ILE A 18 -33.73 -7.64 -17.91
N THR A 19 -32.53 -8.19 -17.97
CA THR A 19 -31.68 -8.28 -16.79
C THR A 19 -31.41 -6.85 -16.37
N TRP A 20 -32.15 -6.39 -15.37
CA TRP A 20 -31.75 -5.21 -14.62
C TRP A 20 -30.42 -5.58 -14.00
N GLY A 21 -29.32 -5.06 -14.55
CA GLY A 21 -28.03 -5.15 -13.89
C GLY A 21 -28.24 -4.59 -12.49
N GLN A 22 -28.02 -5.40 -11.46
CA GLN A 22 -27.99 -4.91 -10.11
C GLN A 22 -26.89 -3.84 -10.08
N ASN A 23 -27.18 -2.68 -9.50
CA ASN A 23 -26.13 -1.70 -9.27
C ASN A 23 -25.05 -2.36 -8.41
N PRO A 24 -23.76 -2.15 -8.72
CA PRO A 24 -22.67 -2.74 -7.96
C PRO A 24 -22.76 -2.34 -6.49
N LEU A 25 -22.51 -3.31 -5.60
CA LEU A 25 -22.58 -3.07 -4.16
C LEU A 25 -21.46 -2.12 -3.71
N PRO A 26 -21.75 -1.14 -2.82
CA PRO A 26 -20.71 -0.32 -2.21
C PRO A 26 -19.82 -1.17 -1.31
N LYS A 27 -18.59 -0.69 -1.03
CA LYS A 27 -17.67 -1.34 -0.09
C LYS A 27 -18.28 -1.40 1.33
N GLY A 28 -18.96 -0.34 1.75
CA GLY A 28 -19.71 -0.30 2.99
C GLY A 28 -20.99 -1.13 2.95
N LEU A 29 -21.58 -1.38 4.12
CA LEU A 29 -22.85 -2.06 4.25
C LEU A 29 -24.01 -1.21 3.71
N THR A 30 -24.80 -1.78 2.81
CA THR A 30 -26.10 -1.21 2.43
C THR A 30 -27.10 -1.28 3.58
N GLN A 31 -28.20 -0.52 3.50
CA GLN A 31 -29.24 -0.56 4.51
C GLN A 31 -29.92 -1.96 4.62
N SER A 32 -30.01 -2.67 3.51
CA SER A 32 -30.53 -4.05 3.47
C SER A 32 -29.58 -5.00 4.19
N GLU A 33 -28.29 -4.92 3.91
CA GLU A 33 -27.25 -5.73 4.56
C GLU A 33 -27.21 -5.49 6.07
N LYS A 34 -27.26 -4.22 6.51
CA LYS A 34 -27.34 -3.87 7.94
C LYS A 34 -28.54 -4.52 8.62
N SER A 35 -29.69 -4.60 7.94
CA SER A 35 -30.90 -5.23 8.47
C SER A 35 -30.83 -6.75 8.50
N SER A 36 -29.97 -7.38 7.71
CA SER A 36 -29.78 -8.82 7.64
C SER A 36 -28.62 -9.35 8.50
N LEU A 37 -27.72 -8.48 8.96
CA LEU A 37 -26.68 -8.84 9.92
C LEU A 37 -27.29 -9.51 11.16
N GLY A 38 -26.67 -10.56 11.66
CA GLY A 38 -27.16 -11.36 12.77
C GLY A 38 -28.21 -12.42 12.39
N ARG A 39 -28.64 -12.46 11.11
CA ARG A 39 -29.54 -13.50 10.58
C ARG A 39 -28.83 -14.45 9.61
N ILE A 40 -27.63 -14.10 9.16
CA ILE A 40 -26.84 -14.85 8.20
C ILE A 40 -25.79 -15.64 8.97
N SER A 41 -25.62 -16.90 8.59
CA SER A 41 -24.50 -17.70 9.08
C SER A 41 -23.25 -17.34 8.26
N PHE A 42 -22.25 -16.84 8.91
CA PHE A 42 -20.94 -16.55 8.33
C PHE A 42 -19.99 -17.76 8.40
N THR A 43 -20.42 -18.87 9.03
CA THR A 43 -19.59 -20.07 9.15
C THR A 43 -19.45 -20.77 7.81
N GLN A 44 -18.21 -21.00 7.42
CA GLN A 44 -17.86 -21.86 6.28
C GLN A 44 -17.95 -23.33 6.71
N ASN A 45 -18.22 -24.22 5.73
CA ASN A 45 -18.28 -25.66 5.98
C ASN A 45 -16.92 -26.34 6.16
N LYS A 46 -15.83 -25.61 6.00
CA LYS A 46 -14.46 -26.11 6.07
C LYS A 46 -13.78 -25.61 7.34
N VAL A 47 -13.37 -26.54 8.16
CA VAL A 47 -12.67 -26.27 9.42
C VAL A 47 -11.20 -26.55 9.21
N THR A 48 -10.31 -25.66 9.62
CA THR A 48 -8.88 -25.92 9.66
C THR A 48 -8.30 -25.55 11.02
N ASP A 49 -7.42 -26.42 11.52
CA ASP A 49 -6.50 -26.01 12.58
C ASP A 49 -5.49 -25.01 12.03
N PRO A 50 -4.85 -24.21 12.87
CA PRO A 50 -3.75 -23.35 12.42
C PRO A 50 -2.60 -24.19 11.83
N PRO A 51 -1.72 -23.57 11.02
CA PRO A 51 -0.50 -24.21 10.56
C PRO A 51 0.28 -24.88 11.69
N THR A 52 0.85 -26.06 11.45
CA THR A 52 1.67 -26.75 12.45
C THR A 52 3.08 -26.19 12.56
N GLU A 53 3.58 -25.63 11.46
CA GLU A 53 4.85 -24.92 11.39
C GLU A 53 4.60 -23.41 11.57
N PRO A 54 5.57 -22.65 12.10
CA PRO A 54 5.51 -21.18 12.06
C PRO A 54 5.27 -20.68 10.64
N VAL A 55 4.49 -19.64 10.51
CA VAL A 55 4.23 -19.01 9.21
C VAL A 55 4.63 -17.55 9.21
N ARG A 56 4.93 -17.02 8.03
CA ARG A 56 5.18 -15.61 7.75
C ARG A 56 4.17 -15.12 6.70
N THR A 57 3.48 -14.03 6.98
CA THR A 57 2.67 -13.35 5.96
C THR A 57 3.60 -12.55 5.04
N MET A 58 3.42 -12.63 3.72
CA MET A 58 4.18 -11.83 2.78
C MET A 58 3.88 -10.34 2.89
N ALA A 59 4.87 -9.49 2.60
CA ALA A 59 4.66 -8.07 2.37
C ALA A 59 4.20 -7.79 0.93
N GLU A 60 3.55 -6.66 0.68
CA GLU A 60 3.01 -6.37 -0.65
C GLU A 60 4.07 -6.06 -1.72
N TRP A 61 5.28 -5.68 -1.33
CA TRP A 61 6.42 -5.44 -2.23
C TRP A 61 7.25 -6.68 -2.53
N GLU A 62 6.86 -7.86 -2.03
CA GLU A 62 7.49 -9.13 -2.39
C GLU A 62 7.05 -9.61 -3.77
N GLU A 63 7.70 -10.65 -4.32
CA GLU A 63 7.35 -11.22 -5.61
C GLU A 63 5.90 -11.74 -5.66
N VAL A 64 5.16 -11.31 -6.67
CA VAL A 64 3.77 -11.69 -6.93
C VAL A 64 3.69 -12.65 -8.11
N GLU A 65 3.06 -13.82 -7.93
CA GLU A 65 2.77 -14.75 -9.02
C GLU A 65 1.40 -14.49 -9.64
N TYR A 66 0.40 -14.13 -8.81
CA TYR A 66 -0.96 -13.87 -9.29
C TYR A 66 -1.50 -12.55 -8.76
N LEU A 67 -2.07 -11.75 -9.65
CA LEU A 67 -3.05 -10.73 -9.29
C LEU A 67 -4.44 -11.36 -9.44
N VAL A 68 -5.28 -11.28 -8.42
CA VAL A 68 -6.67 -11.74 -8.48
C VAL A 68 -7.63 -10.56 -8.50
N LEU A 69 -8.69 -10.64 -9.29
CA LEU A 69 -9.74 -9.63 -9.39
C LEU A 69 -11.09 -10.25 -9.77
N THR A 70 -12.17 -9.56 -9.44
CA THR A 70 -13.53 -9.90 -9.79
C THR A 70 -14.03 -8.99 -10.93
N TRP A 71 -14.55 -9.58 -12.01
CA TRP A 71 -14.97 -8.80 -13.17
C TRP A 71 -16.37 -8.23 -13.00
N GLU A 72 -16.45 -6.96 -12.59
CA GLU A 72 -17.70 -6.21 -12.51
C GLU A 72 -17.88 -5.37 -13.79
N PRO A 73 -18.87 -5.67 -14.64
CA PRO A 73 -19.05 -4.99 -15.92
C PRO A 73 -19.23 -3.47 -15.83
N SER A 74 -19.69 -2.96 -14.68
CA SER A 74 -19.85 -1.51 -14.45
C SER A 74 -18.53 -0.76 -14.37
N PHE A 75 -17.39 -1.48 -14.19
CA PHE A 75 -16.03 -0.93 -14.07
C PHE A 75 -15.05 -1.61 -15.05
N GLN A 76 -15.55 -2.08 -16.19
CA GLN A 76 -14.75 -2.87 -17.13
C GLN A 76 -13.54 -2.11 -17.71
N ASN A 77 -13.60 -0.79 -17.85
CA ASN A 77 -12.47 0.00 -18.34
C ASN A 77 -11.38 0.17 -17.29
N ILE A 78 -11.74 0.36 -16.00
CA ILE A 78 -10.79 0.35 -14.88
C ILE A 78 -10.14 -1.03 -14.80
N LEU A 79 -10.92 -2.11 -14.76
CA LEU A 79 -10.42 -3.49 -14.69
C LEU A 79 -9.53 -3.84 -15.87
N ARG A 80 -9.87 -3.39 -17.09
CA ARG A 80 -9.04 -3.58 -18.29
C ARG A 80 -7.67 -2.92 -18.14
N GLN A 81 -7.58 -1.72 -17.57
CA GLN A 81 -6.31 -1.03 -17.35
C GLN A 81 -5.47 -1.76 -16.31
N ILE A 82 -6.09 -2.27 -15.23
CA ILE A 82 -5.42 -3.11 -14.22
C ILE A 82 -4.85 -4.36 -14.88
N VAL A 83 -5.66 -5.10 -15.66
CA VAL A 83 -5.22 -6.32 -16.36
C VAL A 83 -4.09 -6.02 -17.33
N ALA A 84 -4.18 -4.92 -18.11
CA ALA A 84 -3.15 -4.53 -19.06
C ALA A 84 -1.78 -4.29 -18.41
N ALA A 85 -1.75 -3.69 -17.24
CA ALA A 85 -0.53 -3.50 -16.47
C ALA A 85 -0.04 -4.79 -15.80
N ALA A 86 -0.96 -5.59 -15.25
CA ALA A 86 -0.62 -6.77 -14.48
C ALA A 86 -0.09 -7.95 -15.32
N VAL A 87 -0.62 -8.19 -16.52
CA VAL A 87 -0.18 -9.32 -17.38
C VAL A 87 1.28 -9.21 -17.83
N ILE A 88 1.88 -8.03 -17.75
CA ILE A 88 3.30 -7.83 -18.04
C ILE A 88 4.14 -8.39 -16.88
N GLU A 89 3.64 -8.29 -15.67
CA GLU A 89 4.34 -8.60 -14.42
C GLU A 89 4.08 -10.02 -13.90
N CYS A 90 2.81 -10.45 -13.90
CA CYS A 90 2.39 -11.70 -13.28
C CYS A 90 1.21 -12.35 -14.02
N HIS A 91 0.72 -13.49 -13.55
CA HIS A 91 -0.55 -14.05 -13.98
C HIS A 91 -1.71 -13.25 -13.38
N VAL A 92 -2.85 -13.18 -14.11
CA VAL A 92 -4.08 -12.52 -13.64
C VAL A 92 -5.20 -13.52 -13.56
N VAL A 93 -5.74 -13.75 -12.36
CA VAL A 93 -6.95 -14.58 -12.16
C VAL A 93 -8.16 -13.66 -12.17
N ILE A 94 -9.08 -13.92 -13.10
CA ILE A 94 -10.30 -13.13 -13.28
C ILE A 94 -11.51 -13.99 -12.94
N THR A 95 -12.18 -13.66 -11.84
CA THR A 95 -13.48 -14.27 -11.49
C THR A 95 -14.57 -13.66 -12.35
N THR A 96 -15.25 -14.48 -13.16
CA THR A 96 -16.35 -14.05 -14.03
C THR A 96 -17.22 -15.24 -14.48
N GLN A 97 -18.52 -15.03 -14.58
CA GLN A 97 -19.47 -15.98 -15.16
C GLN A 97 -19.57 -15.86 -16.70
N ASN A 98 -18.90 -14.89 -17.30
CA ASN A 98 -18.96 -14.67 -18.76
C ASN A 98 -17.55 -14.54 -19.36
N GLN A 99 -16.77 -15.60 -19.24
CA GLN A 99 -15.40 -15.68 -19.75
C GLN A 99 -15.29 -15.20 -21.21
N SER A 100 -16.21 -15.62 -22.09
CA SER A 100 -16.13 -15.25 -23.52
C SER A 100 -16.27 -13.75 -23.75
N SER A 101 -17.15 -13.08 -23.01
CA SER A 101 -17.32 -11.63 -23.11
C SER A 101 -16.09 -10.90 -22.63
N VAL A 102 -15.54 -11.28 -21.46
CA VAL A 102 -14.35 -10.66 -20.87
C VAL A 102 -13.13 -10.90 -21.75
N SER A 103 -12.92 -12.13 -22.22
CA SER A 103 -11.84 -12.49 -23.14
C SER A 103 -11.87 -11.65 -24.43
N ASN A 104 -13.06 -11.52 -25.07
CA ASN A 104 -13.22 -10.70 -26.26
C ASN A 104 -12.97 -9.22 -26.01
N TYR A 105 -13.39 -8.70 -24.86
CA TYR A 105 -13.18 -7.30 -24.47
C TYR A 105 -11.70 -7.00 -24.25
N LEU A 106 -10.99 -7.86 -23.52
CA LEU A 106 -9.55 -7.71 -23.23
C LEU A 106 -8.70 -7.88 -24.50
N SER A 107 -8.94 -8.95 -25.29
CA SER A 107 -8.22 -9.18 -26.54
C SER A 107 -8.50 -8.11 -27.60
N GLY A 108 -9.74 -7.60 -27.65
CA GLY A 108 -10.10 -6.47 -28.49
C GLY A 108 -9.37 -5.17 -28.15
N ALA A 109 -8.90 -5.04 -26.94
CA ALA A 109 -8.01 -3.97 -26.47
C ALA A 109 -6.51 -4.26 -26.67
N GLY A 110 -6.15 -5.40 -27.29
CA GLY A 110 -4.77 -5.79 -27.56
C GLY A 110 -4.03 -6.40 -26.36
N ILE A 111 -4.75 -6.80 -25.30
CA ILE A 111 -4.13 -7.42 -24.12
C ILE A 111 -3.82 -8.89 -24.42
N ASP A 112 -2.61 -9.33 -24.10
CA ASP A 112 -2.21 -10.72 -24.20
C ASP A 112 -2.87 -11.55 -23.07
N LEU A 113 -3.67 -12.54 -23.46
CA LEU A 113 -4.38 -13.39 -22.52
C LEU A 113 -3.57 -14.64 -22.10
N SER A 114 -2.34 -14.80 -22.54
CA SER A 114 -1.51 -15.98 -22.23
C SER A 114 -1.25 -16.15 -20.72
N ARG A 115 -1.32 -15.03 -19.95
CA ARG A 115 -1.19 -15.01 -18.49
C ARG A 115 -2.52 -14.78 -17.77
N VAL A 116 -3.65 -14.82 -18.48
CA VAL A 116 -4.98 -14.65 -17.86
C VAL A 116 -5.60 -16.02 -17.59
N ILE A 117 -6.00 -16.23 -16.35
CA ILE A 117 -6.71 -17.41 -15.88
C ILE A 117 -8.13 -16.98 -15.54
N PHE A 118 -9.14 -17.61 -16.17
CA PHE A 118 -10.52 -17.32 -15.85
C PHE A 118 -11.06 -18.33 -14.84
N MET A 119 -11.75 -17.83 -13.82
CA MET A 119 -12.42 -18.61 -12.79
C MET A 119 -13.93 -18.40 -12.90
N ASP A 120 -14.68 -19.48 -13.14
CA ASP A 120 -16.15 -19.46 -13.23
C ASP A 120 -16.76 -19.71 -11.85
N GLU A 121 -16.83 -18.65 -11.04
CA GLU A 121 -17.42 -18.66 -9.71
C GLU A 121 -18.43 -17.52 -9.54
N ASN A 122 -19.37 -17.70 -8.61
CA ASN A 122 -20.28 -16.65 -8.22
C ASN A 122 -19.58 -15.68 -7.28
N TRP A 123 -19.94 -14.41 -7.36
CA TRP A 123 -19.47 -13.34 -6.51
C TRP A 123 -20.60 -12.36 -6.18
N ASP A 124 -20.47 -11.64 -5.07
CA ASP A 124 -21.46 -10.65 -4.63
C ASP A 124 -20.95 -9.22 -4.86
N SER A 125 -19.64 -8.96 -4.75
CA SER A 125 -19.07 -7.63 -4.91
C SER A 125 -17.67 -7.64 -5.54
N ILE A 126 -17.25 -6.47 -6.06
CA ILE A 126 -15.92 -6.26 -6.67
C ILE A 126 -14.78 -6.20 -5.63
N TRP A 127 -15.09 -6.11 -4.33
CA TRP A 127 -14.14 -5.75 -3.26
C TRP A 127 -13.24 -6.91 -2.83
N ILE A 128 -12.51 -7.49 -3.81
CA ILE A 128 -11.73 -8.70 -3.61
C ILE A 128 -10.59 -8.54 -2.60
N ARG A 129 -10.07 -7.33 -2.38
CA ARG A 129 -9.11 -7.06 -1.32
C ARG A 129 -9.62 -7.51 0.04
N ASP A 130 -10.89 -7.28 0.30
CA ASP A 130 -11.48 -7.48 1.61
C ASP A 130 -11.69 -8.95 1.94
N TYR A 131 -11.94 -9.79 0.92
CA TYR A 131 -12.32 -11.20 1.10
C TYR A 131 -11.36 -12.22 0.48
N ALA A 132 -10.31 -11.83 -0.26
CA ALA A 132 -9.36 -12.80 -0.77
C ALA A 132 -8.43 -13.33 0.34
N GLY A 133 -7.85 -14.53 0.10
CA GLY A 133 -6.94 -15.18 1.05
C GLY A 133 -5.53 -14.56 1.02
N ASN A 134 -4.95 -14.37 2.18
CA ASN A 134 -3.62 -13.80 2.33
C ASN A 134 -2.54 -14.87 2.17
N THR A 135 -1.47 -14.58 1.45
CA THR A 135 -0.34 -15.50 1.29
C THR A 135 0.49 -15.60 2.56
N VAL A 136 0.71 -16.82 3.01
CA VAL A 136 1.66 -17.14 4.08
C VAL A 136 2.65 -18.20 3.61
N TYR A 137 3.86 -18.17 4.16
CA TYR A 137 4.91 -19.15 3.91
C TYR A 137 5.28 -19.85 5.21
N SER A 138 5.35 -21.19 5.21
CA SER A 138 5.87 -21.93 6.37
C SER A 138 7.37 -21.69 6.50
N ASN A 139 7.86 -21.54 7.74
CA ASN A 139 9.29 -21.35 8.03
C ASN A 139 9.92 -20.31 7.08
N ASP A 140 9.29 -19.16 6.95
CA ASP A 140 9.67 -17.96 6.17
C ASP A 140 9.66 -18.12 4.64
N VAL A 141 10.19 -19.20 4.08
CA VAL A 141 10.32 -19.43 2.64
C VAL A 141 9.87 -20.82 2.19
N GLY A 142 9.18 -21.56 3.06
CA GLY A 142 8.70 -22.91 2.79
C GLY A 142 7.40 -22.96 1.99
N THR A 143 6.53 -23.90 2.33
CA THR A 143 5.27 -24.11 1.63
C THR A 143 4.41 -22.85 1.63
N ARG A 144 4.04 -22.41 0.44
CA ARG A 144 3.06 -21.35 0.23
C ARG A 144 1.65 -21.85 0.54
N ALA A 145 0.89 -21.06 1.30
CA ALA A 145 -0.51 -21.33 1.60
C ALA A 145 -1.32 -20.02 1.60
N LEU A 146 -2.63 -20.13 1.59
CA LEU A 146 -3.52 -19.01 1.83
C LEU A 146 -4.08 -19.07 3.25
N THR A 147 -4.23 -17.92 3.89
CA THR A 147 -5.00 -17.77 5.12
C THR A 147 -6.23 -16.93 4.87
N ASP A 148 -7.37 -17.42 5.32
CA ASP A 148 -8.69 -16.84 5.18
C ASP A 148 -9.31 -16.57 6.54
N TRP A 149 -10.09 -15.49 6.63
CA TRP A 149 -10.90 -15.12 7.78
C TRP A 149 -12.37 -14.97 7.40
N ILE A 150 -13.24 -14.79 8.36
CA ILE A 150 -14.66 -14.51 8.10
C ILE A 150 -14.77 -13.08 7.58
N TYR A 151 -15.26 -12.93 6.36
CA TYR A 151 -15.50 -11.61 5.76
C TYR A 151 -16.60 -10.85 6.50
N ASN A 152 -16.36 -9.60 6.81
CA ASN A 152 -17.24 -8.75 7.61
C ASN A 152 -18.47 -8.20 6.86
N ARG A 153 -18.90 -8.86 5.79
CA ARG A 153 -20.09 -8.50 5.02
C ARG A 153 -20.99 -9.72 4.80
N PRO A 154 -22.32 -9.53 4.76
CA PRO A 154 -23.29 -10.61 4.51
C PRO A 154 -23.31 -10.99 3.01
N ARG A 155 -22.17 -11.34 2.46
CA ARG A 155 -21.89 -11.64 1.04
C ARG A 155 -21.29 -13.04 0.94
N PRO A 156 -22.16 -14.07 0.91
CA PRO A 156 -21.71 -15.46 1.02
C PRO A 156 -20.84 -15.93 -0.14
N ASN A 157 -21.05 -15.41 -1.37
CA ASN A 157 -20.22 -15.76 -2.51
C ASN A 157 -18.82 -15.14 -2.40
N ASP A 158 -18.70 -13.94 -1.84
CA ASP A 158 -17.41 -13.31 -1.56
C ASP A 158 -16.65 -14.09 -0.48
N ASN A 159 -17.35 -14.49 0.60
CA ASN A 159 -16.76 -15.16 1.76
C ASN A 159 -16.18 -16.58 1.46
N VAL A 160 -16.54 -17.21 0.34
CA VAL A 160 -15.99 -18.52 -0.07
C VAL A 160 -14.88 -18.41 -1.12
N MET A 161 -14.63 -17.22 -1.64
CA MET A 161 -13.68 -16.97 -2.72
C MET A 161 -12.24 -17.42 -2.40
N PRO A 162 -11.68 -17.24 -1.19
CA PRO A 162 -10.35 -17.75 -0.86
C PRO A 162 -10.21 -19.25 -1.08
N SER A 163 -11.23 -20.02 -0.71
CA SER A 163 -11.26 -21.46 -0.93
C SER A 163 -11.33 -21.83 -2.42
N ALA A 164 -12.02 -21.03 -3.25
CA ALA A 164 -12.06 -21.20 -4.69
C ALA A 164 -10.71 -20.91 -5.34
N HIS A 165 -10.04 -19.82 -4.93
CA HIS A 165 -8.68 -19.52 -5.37
C HIS A 165 -7.69 -20.62 -4.97
N ALA A 166 -7.74 -21.08 -3.73
CA ALA A 166 -6.87 -22.17 -3.25
C ALA A 166 -7.07 -23.44 -4.06
N ALA A 167 -8.32 -23.80 -4.39
CA ALA A 167 -8.63 -24.97 -5.21
C ALA A 167 -8.17 -24.81 -6.66
N LEU A 168 -8.33 -23.60 -7.25
CA LEU A 168 -7.90 -23.31 -8.62
C LEU A 168 -6.37 -23.40 -8.78
N LEU A 169 -5.64 -22.92 -7.75
CA LEU A 169 -4.18 -22.79 -7.77
C LEU A 169 -3.46 -23.95 -7.07
N ASP A 170 -4.20 -24.97 -6.62
CA ASP A 170 -3.70 -26.14 -5.86
C ASP A 170 -2.87 -25.74 -4.62
N LEU A 171 -3.39 -24.78 -3.84
CA LEU A 171 -2.75 -24.26 -2.64
C LEU A 171 -3.41 -24.80 -1.37
N PRO A 172 -2.63 -25.09 -0.32
CA PRO A 172 -3.17 -25.24 1.02
C PRO A 172 -3.89 -23.96 1.48
N ILE A 173 -4.95 -24.13 2.30
CA ILE A 173 -5.67 -23.00 2.87
C ILE A 173 -5.96 -23.24 4.35
N TYR A 174 -5.73 -22.23 5.18
CA TYR A 174 -6.07 -22.17 6.59
C TYR A 174 -7.19 -21.15 6.80
N ILE A 175 -8.25 -21.53 7.53
CA ILE A 175 -9.46 -20.72 7.65
C ILE A 175 -9.78 -20.49 9.14
N THR A 176 -9.90 -19.22 9.54
CA THR A 176 -10.23 -18.83 10.92
C THR A 176 -11.75 -18.82 11.13
N ASN A 177 -12.40 -19.96 11.12
CA ASN A 177 -13.87 -20.03 11.15
C ASN A 177 -14.45 -20.99 12.19
N THR A 178 -13.66 -21.49 13.14
CA THR A 178 -14.11 -22.52 14.07
C THR A 178 -13.73 -22.31 15.51
N GLY A 179 -14.66 -22.64 16.36
CA GLY A 179 -14.46 -22.70 17.81
C GLY A 179 -13.98 -21.38 18.36
N THR A 180 -12.86 -21.38 19.06
CA THR A 180 -12.24 -20.19 19.64
C THR A 180 -11.42 -19.38 18.65
N ASN A 181 -11.18 -19.92 17.45
CA ASN A 181 -10.36 -19.29 16.39
C ASN A 181 -11.22 -18.62 15.32
N ASP A 182 -12.54 -18.56 15.48
CA ASP A 182 -13.43 -17.85 14.59
C ASP A 182 -13.13 -16.33 14.64
N LEU A 183 -12.58 -15.76 13.56
CA LEU A 183 -12.15 -14.38 13.48
C LEU A 183 -12.80 -13.67 12.30
N VAL A 184 -13.45 -12.54 12.56
CA VAL A 184 -13.92 -11.61 11.54
C VAL A 184 -12.82 -10.62 11.24
N ASN A 185 -12.49 -10.45 9.96
CA ASN A 185 -11.55 -9.43 9.50
C ASN A 185 -11.83 -9.04 8.04
N THR A 186 -11.05 -8.10 7.50
CA THR A 186 -11.15 -7.63 6.13
C THR A 186 -9.78 -7.15 5.63
N GLY A 187 -9.41 -7.52 4.40
CA GLY A 187 -8.08 -7.29 3.87
C GLY A 187 -7.70 -5.83 3.65
N GLY A 188 -8.68 -4.93 3.46
CA GLY A 188 -8.42 -3.49 3.41
C GLY A 188 -8.02 -2.90 4.77
N ASN A 189 -8.33 -3.61 5.86
CA ASN A 189 -7.93 -3.26 7.23
C ASN A 189 -6.75 -4.10 7.74
N PHE A 190 -5.90 -4.57 6.85
CA PHE A 190 -4.73 -5.37 7.20
C PHE A 190 -3.56 -5.02 6.28
N MET A 191 -2.39 -4.80 6.87
CA MET A 191 -1.16 -4.48 6.16
C MET A 191 0.03 -5.04 6.92
N SER A 192 0.84 -5.91 6.26
CA SER A 192 1.98 -6.61 6.86
C SER A 192 3.31 -6.09 6.33
N ASP A 193 4.32 -6.00 7.21
CA ASP A 193 5.71 -5.71 6.85
C ASP A 193 6.49 -6.94 6.34
N GLY A 194 5.86 -8.12 6.32
CA GLY A 194 6.55 -9.36 5.95
C GLY A 194 7.43 -9.97 7.04
N LEU A 195 7.56 -9.31 8.18
CA LEU A 195 8.51 -9.65 9.26
C LEU A 195 7.83 -9.74 10.64
N GLY A 196 6.52 -10.02 10.65
CA GLY A 196 5.75 -10.25 11.86
C GLY A 196 5.08 -9.02 12.44
N THR A 197 5.22 -7.83 11.85
CA THR A 197 4.40 -6.67 12.21
C THR A 197 3.26 -6.48 11.22
N ALA A 198 2.07 -6.20 11.74
CA ALA A 198 0.95 -5.76 10.92
C ALA A 198 0.22 -4.57 11.55
N PHE A 199 -0.49 -3.84 10.68
CA PHE A 199 -1.29 -2.68 11.03
C PHE A 199 -2.77 -2.94 10.73
N ALA A 200 -3.65 -2.38 11.57
CA ALA A 200 -5.10 -2.32 11.38
C ALA A 200 -5.67 -1.07 12.05
N SER A 201 -6.94 -0.77 11.79
CA SER A 201 -7.74 0.06 12.68
C SER A 201 -8.37 -0.81 13.79
N GLU A 202 -8.88 -0.19 14.85
CA GLU A 202 -9.61 -0.85 15.93
C GLU A 202 -10.90 -1.53 15.47
N LEU A 203 -11.30 -1.41 14.20
CA LEU A 203 -12.43 -2.13 13.62
C LEU A 203 -12.38 -3.63 13.92
N ILE A 204 -11.20 -4.25 13.87
CA ILE A 204 -11.05 -5.67 14.18
C ILE A 204 -11.41 -6.01 15.62
N LEU A 205 -11.19 -5.09 16.57
CA LEU A 205 -11.59 -5.26 17.97
C LEU A 205 -13.11 -5.17 18.11
N GLU A 206 -13.74 -4.19 17.47
CA GLU A 206 -15.19 -3.97 17.51
C GLU A 206 -15.96 -5.15 16.89
N GLU A 207 -15.50 -5.65 15.74
CA GLU A 207 -16.15 -6.73 15.00
C GLU A 207 -16.05 -8.10 15.69
N ASN A 208 -15.12 -8.26 16.62
CA ASN A 208 -14.91 -9.49 17.41
C ASN A 208 -15.30 -9.32 18.89
N ALA A 209 -15.88 -8.16 19.27
CA ALA A 209 -16.30 -7.92 20.64
C ALA A 209 -17.60 -8.67 21.01
N ALA A 210 -17.95 -8.63 22.30
CA ALA A 210 -19.23 -9.16 22.78
C ALA A 210 -20.42 -8.45 22.13
N GLY A 211 -21.36 -9.24 21.61
CA GLY A 211 -22.55 -8.71 20.92
C GLY A 211 -22.31 -8.36 19.45
N ASN A 212 -21.19 -8.78 18.85
CA ASN A 212 -20.94 -8.63 17.44
C ASN A 212 -22.10 -9.22 16.60
N PRO A 213 -22.38 -8.66 15.42
CA PRO A 213 -23.49 -9.13 14.58
C PRO A 213 -23.16 -10.38 13.74
N TYR A 214 -21.91 -10.85 13.76
CA TYR A 214 -21.44 -11.94 12.90
C TYR A 214 -21.63 -13.32 13.53
N GLY A 215 -21.99 -13.39 14.81
CA GLY A 215 -22.21 -14.64 15.53
C GLY A 215 -20.92 -15.38 15.90
N VAL A 216 -19.77 -14.71 15.80
CA VAL A 216 -18.51 -15.25 16.28
C VAL A 216 -18.37 -15.10 17.80
N SER A 217 -17.55 -15.93 18.41
CA SER A 217 -17.26 -15.86 19.85
C SER A 217 -16.55 -14.53 20.18
N ALA A 218 -17.00 -13.89 21.27
CA ALA A 218 -16.37 -12.66 21.73
C ALA A 218 -14.90 -12.89 22.09
N LYS A 219 -14.03 -11.98 21.67
CA LYS A 219 -12.59 -12.06 21.87
C LYS A 219 -12.04 -10.82 22.54
N THR A 220 -11.04 -11.02 23.38
CA THR A 220 -10.14 -9.97 23.84
C THR A 220 -9.11 -9.67 22.76
N GLU A 221 -8.48 -8.52 22.83
CA GLU A 221 -7.37 -8.16 21.93
C GLU A 221 -6.26 -9.23 21.93
N ALA A 222 -5.84 -9.70 23.10
CA ALA A 222 -4.83 -10.76 23.21
C ALA A 222 -5.24 -12.08 22.54
N GLN A 223 -6.54 -12.39 22.47
CA GLN A 223 -7.02 -13.57 21.74
C GLN A 223 -7.00 -13.35 20.23
N ILE A 224 -7.30 -12.12 19.76
CA ILE A 224 -7.15 -11.74 18.35
C ILE A 224 -5.67 -11.84 17.95
N ASP A 225 -4.76 -11.27 18.76
CA ASP A 225 -3.32 -11.34 18.51
C ASP A 225 -2.82 -12.79 18.44
N ALA A 226 -3.29 -13.65 19.34
CA ALA A 226 -2.92 -15.07 19.32
C ALA A 226 -3.40 -15.81 18.07
N ILE A 227 -4.58 -15.47 17.53
CA ILE A 227 -5.08 -16.02 16.26
C ILE A 227 -4.25 -15.50 15.09
N MET A 228 -3.97 -14.20 15.04
CA MET A 228 -3.15 -13.60 13.99
C MET A 228 -1.72 -14.15 14.01
N ASN A 229 -1.15 -14.38 15.18
CA ASN A 229 0.15 -15.06 15.32
C ASN A 229 0.08 -16.49 14.76
N ALA A 230 -0.89 -17.29 15.22
CA ALA A 230 -0.97 -18.71 14.85
C ALA A 230 -1.25 -18.96 13.36
N TYR A 231 -2.06 -18.11 12.71
CA TYR A 231 -2.47 -18.31 11.31
C TYR A 231 -1.69 -17.47 10.31
N MET A 232 -1.10 -16.35 10.74
CA MET A 232 -0.50 -15.36 9.86
C MET A 232 0.95 -15.00 10.27
N GLY A 233 1.45 -15.50 11.40
CA GLY A 233 2.80 -15.17 11.89
C GLY A 233 2.95 -13.71 12.31
N ILE A 234 1.87 -13.09 12.78
CA ILE A 234 1.91 -11.70 13.23
C ILE A 234 2.23 -11.66 14.72
N ASP A 235 3.45 -11.26 15.05
CA ASP A 235 3.94 -11.13 16.44
C ASP A 235 3.52 -9.81 17.07
N ARG A 236 3.35 -8.76 16.24
CA ARG A 236 3.00 -7.41 16.66
C ARG A 236 1.89 -6.86 15.77
N TYR A 237 0.67 -6.80 16.31
CA TYR A 237 -0.48 -6.29 15.59
C TYR A 237 -0.84 -4.90 16.12
N ILE A 238 -0.48 -3.85 15.38
CA ILE A 238 -0.69 -2.45 15.73
C ILE A 238 -2.11 -2.06 15.30
N LYS A 239 -2.94 -1.65 16.26
CA LYS A 239 -4.34 -1.25 16.03
C LYS A 239 -4.50 0.21 16.34
N MET A 240 -4.88 0.99 15.33
CA MET A 240 -5.03 2.43 15.41
C MET A 240 -6.50 2.82 15.63
N PRO A 241 -6.80 3.86 16.41
CA PRO A 241 -8.15 4.40 16.51
C PRO A 241 -8.81 4.62 15.15
N ALA A 242 -10.09 4.28 15.06
CA ALA A 242 -10.91 4.49 13.87
C ALA A 242 -11.04 5.98 13.52
N LEU A 243 -11.20 6.28 12.24
CA LEU A 243 -11.31 7.65 11.76
C LEU A 243 -12.75 8.16 11.86
N PRO A 244 -12.98 9.40 12.33
CA PRO A 244 -14.32 9.93 12.62
C PRO A 244 -15.30 9.96 11.44
N TYR A 245 -14.81 10.19 10.22
CA TYR A 245 -15.66 10.29 9.02
C TYR A 245 -15.59 9.06 8.12
N ASP A 246 -14.68 8.12 8.39
CA ASP A 246 -14.56 6.88 7.64
C ASP A 246 -15.62 5.88 8.10
N VAL A 247 -16.58 5.59 7.23
CA VAL A 247 -17.66 4.63 7.52
C VAL A 247 -17.24 3.17 7.28
N ILE A 248 -16.03 2.95 6.78
CA ILE A 248 -15.49 1.62 6.48
C ILE A 248 -14.37 1.25 7.44
N ASN A 249 -13.59 2.24 7.88
CA ASN A 249 -12.46 2.12 8.79
C ASN A 249 -11.34 1.18 8.30
N HIS A 250 -11.07 1.21 6.99
CA HIS A 250 -9.99 0.46 6.38
C HIS A 250 -8.73 1.30 6.25
N ILE A 251 -7.60 0.82 6.77
CA ILE A 251 -6.34 1.58 6.80
C ILE A 251 -5.73 1.79 5.41
N ASP A 252 -6.02 0.95 4.44
CA ASP A 252 -5.54 1.06 3.07
C ASP A 252 -6.03 2.34 2.34
N MET A 253 -7.06 3.02 2.90
CA MET A 253 -7.54 4.31 2.41
C MET A 253 -6.71 5.49 2.93
N HIS A 254 -5.83 5.29 3.91
CA HIS A 254 -5.14 6.38 4.62
C HIS A 254 -3.63 6.23 4.63
N MET A 255 -3.13 5.00 4.53
CA MET A 255 -1.70 4.72 4.60
C MET A 255 -1.31 3.53 3.72
N LYS A 256 0.00 3.42 3.45
CA LYS A 256 0.62 2.34 2.71
C LYS A 256 2.03 2.10 3.25
N LEU A 257 2.39 0.84 3.51
CA LEU A 257 3.79 0.46 3.67
C LEU A 257 4.46 0.45 2.30
N LEU A 258 5.61 1.11 2.18
CA LEU A 258 6.44 1.10 0.98
C LEU A 258 7.57 0.08 1.09
N ASP A 259 8.05 -0.13 2.31
CA ASP A 259 9.04 -1.12 2.72
C ASP A 259 8.87 -1.42 4.23
N GLU A 260 9.85 -2.10 4.82
CA GLU A 260 9.83 -2.56 6.21
C GLU A 260 9.80 -1.42 7.26
N GLU A 261 10.14 -0.20 6.88
CA GLU A 261 10.22 0.94 7.83
C GLU A 261 9.60 2.24 7.31
N THR A 262 9.09 2.27 6.05
CA THR A 262 8.55 3.49 5.43
C THR A 262 7.03 3.42 5.27
N LEU A 263 6.33 4.39 5.85
CA LEU A 263 4.89 4.58 5.75
C LEU A 263 4.56 5.79 4.88
N LEU A 264 3.86 5.59 3.77
CA LEU A 264 3.23 6.66 2.99
C LEU A 264 1.84 6.93 3.57
N VAL A 265 1.57 8.17 3.97
CA VAL A 265 0.34 8.54 4.70
C VAL A 265 -0.40 9.66 3.98
N SER A 266 -1.71 9.54 3.85
CA SER A 266 -2.58 10.57 3.30
C SER A 266 -2.60 11.81 4.18
N GLN A 267 -2.37 12.99 3.57
CA GLN A 267 -2.36 14.28 4.25
C GLN A 267 -3.55 15.14 3.84
N TYR A 268 -4.41 15.44 4.80
CA TYR A 268 -5.47 16.43 4.62
C TYR A 268 -4.99 17.85 4.93
N PRO A 269 -5.65 18.90 4.41
CA PRO A 269 -5.43 20.25 4.90
C PRO A 269 -5.66 20.35 6.42
N PRO A 270 -5.00 21.27 7.13
CA PRO A 270 -5.12 21.37 8.59
C PRO A 270 -6.57 21.46 9.07
N GLY A 271 -6.98 20.58 9.97
CA GLY A 271 -8.32 20.53 10.58
C GLY A 271 -9.45 20.05 9.66
N VAL A 272 -9.12 19.51 8.47
CA VAL A 272 -10.11 19.03 7.50
C VAL A 272 -10.24 17.52 7.59
N ALA A 273 -11.47 17.04 7.51
CA ALA A 273 -11.81 15.61 7.52
C ALA A 273 -11.10 14.85 8.65
N ASP A 274 -10.52 13.69 8.35
CA ASP A 274 -9.85 12.84 9.33
C ASP A 274 -8.37 13.18 9.55
N GLY A 275 -7.85 14.25 8.92
CA GLY A 275 -6.45 14.67 9.04
C GLY A 275 -5.91 14.70 10.46
N PRO A 276 -6.60 15.36 11.43
CA PRO A 276 -6.16 15.37 12.82
C PRO A 276 -6.05 13.99 13.48
N GLN A 277 -6.98 13.08 13.17
CA GLN A 277 -6.93 11.72 13.72
C GLN A 277 -5.82 10.88 13.06
N ILE A 278 -5.63 11.01 11.75
CA ILE A 278 -4.51 10.35 11.04
C ILE A 278 -3.17 10.82 11.62
N GLU A 279 -3.00 12.13 11.81
CA GLU A 279 -1.77 12.69 12.41
C GLU A 279 -1.54 12.15 13.82
N ALA A 280 -2.60 12.03 14.64
CA ALA A 280 -2.50 11.48 16.00
C ALA A 280 -2.14 9.98 15.98
N ASN A 281 -2.77 9.19 15.10
CA ASN A 281 -2.49 7.76 14.96
C ASN A 281 -1.03 7.52 14.55
N ILE A 282 -0.52 8.26 13.56
CA ILE A 282 0.85 8.14 13.10
C ILE A 282 1.86 8.62 14.16
N ALA A 283 1.55 9.69 14.89
CA ALA A 283 2.38 10.14 16.00
C ALA A 283 2.50 9.07 17.10
N GLU A 284 1.40 8.38 17.43
CA GLU A 284 1.41 7.27 18.38
C GLU A 284 2.23 6.08 17.86
N VAL A 285 2.06 5.71 16.58
CA VAL A 285 2.86 4.63 15.95
C VAL A 285 4.35 4.92 16.07
N VAL A 286 4.79 6.12 15.69
CA VAL A 286 6.21 6.51 15.74
C VAL A 286 6.74 6.56 17.18
N ALA A 287 5.91 6.98 18.14
CA ALA A 287 6.31 7.10 19.54
C ALA A 287 6.41 5.75 20.25
N SER A 288 5.52 4.79 19.90
CA SER A 288 5.32 3.56 20.68
C SER A 288 5.91 2.31 20.02
N TYR A 289 6.12 2.33 18.69
CA TYR A 289 6.52 1.13 17.95
C TYR A 289 7.73 1.41 17.05
N PRO A 290 8.88 0.76 17.29
CA PRO A 290 9.98 0.78 16.33
C PRO A 290 9.61 -0.07 15.10
N SER A 291 10.28 0.17 13.96
CA SER A 291 10.26 -0.75 12.82
C SER A 291 10.83 -2.12 13.22
N VAL A 292 10.78 -3.07 12.32
CA VAL A 292 11.41 -4.40 12.52
C VAL A 292 12.93 -4.30 12.71
N PHE A 293 13.56 -3.24 12.21
CA PHE A 293 14.99 -2.96 12.38
C PHE A 293 15.33 -2.25 13.71
N GLY A 294 14.32 -1.94 14.54
CA GLY A 294 14.51 -1.22 15.80
C GLY A 294 14.62 0.29 15.66
N THR A 295 14.51 0.82 14.46
CA THR A 295 14.49 2.25 14.12
C THR A 295 13.06 2.80 14.14
N PRO A 296 12.83 4.10 14.36
CA PRO A 296 11.51 4.69 14.15
C PRO A 296 11.05 4.55 12.71
N TYR A 297 9.73 4.36 12.49
CA TYR A 297 9.16 4.41 11.14
C TYR A 297 9.44 5.76 10.48
N GLN A 298 9.81 5.72 9.21
CA GLN A 298 9.92 6.89 8.34
C GLN A 298 8.54 7.23 7.79
N ILE A 299 8.12 8.47 7.93
CA ILE A 299 6.79 8.91 7.51
C ILE A 299 6.88 9.83 6.33
N GLU A 300 6.33 9.36 5.22
CA GLU A 300 6.19 10.11 4.00
C GLU A 300 4.73 10.54 3.81
N TRP A 301 4.53 11.78 3.40
CA TRP A 301 3.20 12.34 3.26
C TRP A 301 2.84 12.58 1.81
N ILE A 302 1.56 12.27 1.46
CA ILE A 302 0.99 12.54 0.15
C ILE A 302 -0.35 13.25 0.32
N PRO A 303 -0.61 14.40 -0.34
CA PRO A 303 -1.88 15.12 -0.18
C PRO A 303 -3.08 14.29 -0.61
N ALA A 304 -4.11 14.20 0.24
CA ALA A 304 -5.41 13.64 -0.10
C ALA A 304 -6.21 14.69 -0.91
N PRO A 305 -6.64 14.40 -2.15
CA PRO A 305 -7.30 15.40 -2.97
C PRO A 305 -8.79 15.54 -2.63
N PRO A 306 -9.36 16.75 -2.69
CA PRO A 306 -10.81 16.95 -2.60
C PRO A 306 -11.50 16.49 -3.89
N SER A 307 -12.84 16.52 -3.91
CA SER A 307 -13.62 16.45 -5.14
C SER A 307 -13.32 17.64 -6.06
N SER A 308 -13.77 17.59 -7.31
CA SER A 308 -13.68 18.73 -8.25
C SER A 308 -14.40 19.99 -7.76
N SER A 309 -15.34 19.84 -6.82
CA SER A 309 -16.04 20.96 -6.15
C SER A 309 -15.43 21.34 -4.78
N GLY A 310 -14.26 20.80 -4.43
CA GLY A 310 -13.56 21.13 -3.19
C GLY A 310 -14.08 20.40 -1.94
N LEU A 311 -14.90 19.35 -2.09
CA LEU A 311 -15.48 18.63 -0.97
C LEU A 311 -14.55 17.52 -0.47
N TYR A 312 -14.46 17.39 0.85
CA TYR A 312 -13.80 16.33 1.60
C TYR A 312 -14.84 15.45 2.33
N PRO A 313 -14.45 14.32 2.96
CA PRO A 313 -15.39 13.43 3.65
C PRO A 313 -16.25 14.10 4.74
N ASP A 314 -15.73 15.10 5.43
CA ASP A 314 -16.43 15.86 6.48
C ASP A 314 -17.53 16.80 5.94
N ASN A 315 -17.55 17.07 4.64
CA ASN A 315 -18.53 17.96 4.02
C ASN A 315 -19.19 17.37 2.77
N GLY A 316 -19.25 16.03 2.68
CA GLY A 316 -19.99 15.29 1.66
C GLY A 316 -19.17 14.87 0.45
N GLY A 317 -17.84 14.96 0.50
CA GLY A 317 -16.92 14.35 -0.46
C GLY A 317 -16.71 12.86 -0.18
N TYR A 318 -16.09 12.18 -1.17
CA TYR A 318 -15.60 10.80 -0.99
C TYR A 318 -14.14 10.82 -0.55
N TYR A 319 -13.69 9.70 0.04
CA TYR A 319 -12.28 9.45 0.38
C TYR A 319 -11.45 9.26 -0.87
N ARG A 320 -11.00 10.34 -1.49
CA ARG A 320 -9.98 10.28 -2.53
C ARG A 320 -8.62 10.18 -1.89
N THR A 321 -7.84 9.21 -2.32
CA THR A 321 -6.54 8.93 -1.74
C THR A 321 -5.59 8.35 -2.78
N PHE A 322 -4.31 8.67 -2.69
CA PHE A 322 -3.27 8.07 -3.50
C PHE A 322 -2.57 6.89 -2.80
N THR A 323 -2.91 6.61 -1.52
CA THR A 323 -2.33 5.48 -0.78
C THR A 323 -3.04 4.15 -1.04
N ASN A 324 -4.26 4.15 -1.60
CA ASN A 324 -4.98 2.93 -1.98
C ASN A 324 -4.43 2.34 -3.29
N ALA A 325 -3.12 2.11 -3.31
CA ALA A 325 -2.33 1.61 -4.41
C ALA A 325 -1.95 0.14 -4.19
N VAL A 326 -1.61 -0.60 -5.26
CA VAL A 326 -1.19 -2.00 -5.19
C VAL A 326 0.15 -2.20 -5.88
N PHE A 327 1.05 -2.95 -5.22
CA PHE A 327 2.30 -3.43 -5.82
C PHE A 327 2.03 -4.68 -6.66
N ILE A 328 2.59 -4.72 -7.85
CA ILE A 328 2.58 -5.88 -8.74
C ILE A 328 4.00 -6.01 -9.30
N ASN A 329 4.87 -6.72 -8.61
CA ASN A 329 6.29 -6.84 -8.94
C ASN A 329 6.96 -5.46 -9.17
N LYS A 330 7.31 -5.11 -10.41
CA LYS A 330 8.00 -3.85 -10.76
C LYS A 330 7.06 -2.69 -11.07
N THR A 331 5.75 -2.91 -10.95
CA THR A 331 4.71 -1.91 -11.24
C THR A 331 3.89 -1.60 -9.99
N VAL A 332 3.57 -0.32 -9.78
CA VAL A 332 2.63 0.14 -8.75
C VAL A 332 1.44 0.80 -9.44
N LEU A 333 0.23 0.30 -9.19
CA LEU A 333 -1.00 0.92 -9.66
C LEU A 333 -1.53 1.88 -8.62
N VAL A 334 -1.69 3.14 -9.01
CA VAL A 334 -2.11 4.25 -8.13
C VAL A 334 -3.45 4.79 -8.59
N PRO A 335 -4.45 4.94 -7.71
CA PRO A 335 -5.70 5.58 -8.09
C PRO A 335 -5.48 7.05 -8.45
N THR A 336 -6.11 7.52 -9.51
CA THR A 336 -6.07 8.91 -9.97
C THR A 336 -7.47 9.47 -10.13
N TYR A 337 -7.59 10.80 -10.26
CA TYR A 337 -8.86 11.52 -10.20
C TYR A 337 -8.94 12.65 -11.25
N ARG A 338 -7.91 13.47 -11.35
CA ARG A 338 -7.82 14.59 -12.30
C ARG A 338 -6.39 15.15 -12.36
N PRO A 339 -5.94 15.63 -13.54
CA PRO A 339 -4.52 15.92 -13.80
C PRO A 339 -3.86 16.89 -12.82
N GLU A 340 -4.58 17.90 -12.30
CA GLU A 340 -4.00 18.93 -11.43
C GLU A 340 -3.59 18.42 -10.04
N VAL A 341 -4.14 17.28 -9.60
CA VAL A 341 -3.78 16.62 -8.34
C VAL A 341 -3.01 15.32 -8.58
N ASP A 342 -3.22 14.67 -9.72
CA ASP A 342 -2.62 13.38 -10.05
C ASP A 342 -1.13 13.51 -10.41
N VAL A 343 -0.77 14.52 -11.23
CA VAL A 343 0.62 14.70 -11.67
C VAL A 343 1.58 14.81 -10.48
N PRO A 344 1.39 15.73 -9.52
CA PRO A 344 2.30 15.81 -8.37
C PRO A 344 2.26 14.57 -7.47
N ALA A 345 1.14 13.85 -7.42
CA ALA A 345 1.04 12.62 -6.64
C ALA A 345 1.82 11.46 -7.30
N LEU A 346 1.72 11.29 -8.61
CA LEU A 346 2.48 10.28 -9.35
C LEU A 346 3.99 10.59 -9.34
N GLU A 347 4.37 11.87 -9.44
CA GLU A 347 5.75 12.31 -9.26
C GLU A 347 6.25 11.96 -7.86
N ARG A 348 5.44 12.17 -6.81
CA ARG A 348 5.78 11.79 -5.44
C ARG A 348 5.98 10.27 -5.28
N TRP A 349 5.11 9.45 -5.88
CA TRP A 349 5.29 8.01 -5.93
C TRP A 349 6.60 7.60 -6.62
N GLN A 350 6.95 8.26 -7.75
CA GLN A 350 8.20 8.00 -8.47
C GLN A 350 9.45 8.42 -7.67
N GLU A 351 9.37 9.51 -6.89
CA GLU A 351 10.45 9.92 -5.96
C GLU A 351 10.68 8.89 -4.85
N LEU A 352 9.58 8.37 -4.28
CA LEU A 352 9.64 7.41 -3.17
C LEU A 352 10.05 6.01 -3.62
N LEU A 353 9.71 5.64 -4.86
CA LEU A 353 9.99 4.32 -5.45
C LEU A 353 10.73 4.45 -6.78
N PRO A 354 12.00 4.91 -6.75
CA PRO A 354 12.80 5.02 -7.96
C PRO A 354 12.96 3.65 -8.65
N GLY A 355 12.81 3.65 -9.98
CA GLY A 355 12.89 2.43 -10.79
C GLY A 355 11.56 1.68 -10.96
N TYR A 356 10.57 1.88 -10.09
CA TYR A 356 9.24 1.31 -10.28
C TYR A 356 8.49 1.98 -11.43
N ASN A 357 7.67 1.20 -12.12
CA ASN A 357 6.71 1.71 -13.10
C ASN A 357 5.44 2.16 -12.38
N ILE A 358 5.24 3.47 -12.23
CA ILE A 358 4.08 4.05 -11.55
C ILE A 358 2.96 4.28 -12.57
N VAL A 359 1.85 3.57 -12.43
CA VAL A 359 0.71 3.62 -13.37
C VAL A 359 -0.52 4.20 -12.68
N GLY A 360 -0.94 5.40 -13.11
CA GLY A 360 -2.19 6.02 -12.65
C GLY A 360 -3.41 5.44 -13.36
N ILE A 361 -4.48 5.11 -12.60
CA ILE A 361 -5.76 4.65 -13.12
C ILE A 361 -6.87 5.51 -12.55
N ASP A 362 -7.62 6.21 -13.41
CA ASP A 362 -8.71 7.10 -13.03
C ASP A 362 -9.93 6.31 -12.50
N VAL A 363 -10.25 6.53 -11.24
CA VAL A 363 -11.35 5.88 -10.51
C VAL A 363 -12.52 6.83 -10.20
N ASP A 364 -12.48 8.07 -10.71
CA ASP A 364 -13.47 9.14 -10.47
C ASP A 364 -14.07 9.71 -11.77
N ASN A 365 -13.93 9.01 -12.89
CA ASN A 365 -14.48 9.48 -14.15
C ASN A 365 -16.01 9.32 -14.21
N SER A 366 -16.66 10.10 -15.09
CA SER A 366 -18.11 10.16 -15.18
C SER A 366 -18.78 8.85 -15.69
N GLY A 367 -17.99 7.94 -16.28
CA GLY A 367 -18.49 6.64 -16.78
C GLY A 367 -18.34 5.52 -15.78
N GLU A 368 -17.30 5.53 -14.99
CA GLU A 368 -16.94 4.49 -14.04
C GLU A 368 -16.43 5.11 -12.72
N ASN A 369 -17.34 5.68 -11.94
CA ASN A 369 -17.01 6.37 -10.69
C ASN A 369 -16.92 5.36 -9.54
N LEU A 370 -15.80 4.63 -9.47
CA LEU A 370 -15.55 3.60 -8.45
C LEU A 370 -15.43 4.22 -7.05
N ILE A 371 -14.78 5.39 -6.93
CA ILE A 371 -14.56 6.02 -5.61
C ILE A 371 -15.87 6.40 -4.92
N SER A 372 -16.96 6.59 -5.66
CA SER A 372 -18.28 6.86 -5.08
C SER A 372 -18.86 5.65 -4.34
N LEU A 373 -18.31 4.46 -4.55
CA LEU A 373 -18.66 3.23 -3.83
C LEU A 373 -17.71 2.95 -2.65
N LEU A 374 -16.89 3.94 -2.28
CA LEU A 374 -16.03 3.97 -1.09
C LEU A 374 -14.78 3.07 -1.17
N GLY A 375 -14.22 2.88 -2.36
CA GLY A 375 -12.98 2.16 -2.56
C GLY A 375 -12.28 2.55 -3.86
N ALA A 376 -11.00 2.15 -4.02
CA ALA A 376 -10.18 2.44 -5.19
C ALA A 376 -9.43 1.19 -5.66
N ILE A 377 -8.23 1.32 -6.22
CA ILE A 377 -7.49 0.25 -6.93
C ILE A 377 -7.11 -0.91 -6.00
N HIS A 378 -6.58 -0.62 -4.82
CA HIS A 378 -6.20 -1.65 -3.85
C HIS A 378 -7.42 -2.49 -3.43
N CYS A 379 -8.55 -1.85 -3.22
CA CYS A 379 -9.79 -2.49 -2.77
C CYS A 379 -10.35 -3.52 -3.76
N ILE A 380 -10.07 -3.38 -5.06
CA ILE A 380 -10.57 -4.25 -6.14
C ILE A 380 -9.51 -5.19 -6.69
N THR A 381 -8.38 -5.30 -6.01
CA THR A 381 -7.25 -6.17 -6.36
C THR A 381 -6.71 -6.87 -5.13
N HIS A 382 -6.20 -8.09 -5.30
CA HIS A 382 -5.43 -8.78 -4.27
C HIS A 382 -4.29 -9.55 -4.94
N THR A 383 -3.20 -9.82 -4.20
CA THR A 383 -2.00 -10.46 -4.74
C THR A 383 -1.74 -11.79 -4.03
N ILE A 384 -1.26 -12.78 -4.79
CA ILE A 384 -0.78 -14.05 -4.26
C ILE A 384 0.70 -14.16 -4.63
N GLY A 385 1.53 -14.41 -3.63
CA GLY A 385 2.98 -14.51 -3.78
C GLY A 385 3.44 -15.71 -4.60
N VAL A 386 4.71 -15.72 -4.97
CA VAL A 386 5.33 -16.79 -5.76
C VAL A 386 5.48 -18.07 -4.96
N ASP A 387 5.59 -19.20 -5.66
CA ASP A 387 6.06 -20.43 -5.05
C ASP A 387 7.58 -20.37 -4.85
N GLU A 388 8.08 -20.99 -3.76
CA GLU A 388 9.50 -20.98 -3.39
C GLU A 388 10.15 -19.58 -3.47
N PRO A 389 9.75 -18.62 -2.60
CA PRO A 389 10.28 -17.26 -2.65
C PRO A 389 11.79 -17.24 -2.37
N LEU A 390 12.53 -16.42 -3.10
CA LEU A 390 13.87 -15.97 -2.71
C LEU A 390 13.69 -14.67 -1.94
N TRP A 391 13.97 -14.69 -0.65
CA TRP A 391 13.63 -13.61 0.26
C TRP A 391 14.89 -12.89 0.73
N ILE A 392 14.95 -11.58 0.47
CA ILE A 392 16.07 -10.71 0.83
C ILE A 392 15.54 -9.62 1.76
N VAL A 393 16.02 -9.60 2.98
CA VAL A 393 15.73 -8.55 3.98
C VAL A 393 16.99 -7.77 4.23
N HIS A 394 16.93 -6.46 4.03
CA HIS A 394 18.04 -5.54 4.22
C HIS A 394 17.53 -4.19 4.69
N GLN A 395 18.13 -3.64 5.74
CA GLN A 395 17.89 -2.26 6.14
C GLN A 395 18.77 -1.34 5.30
N PRO A 396 18.19 -0.44 4.49
CA PRO A 396 18.96 0.50 3.70
C PRO A 396 19.88 1.38 4.54
N ILE A 397 21.05 1.70 4.01
CA ILE A 397 22.00 2.61 4.64
C ILE A 397 21.93 3.94 3.91
N ASP A 398 21.51 5.00 4.61
CA ASP A 398 21.29 6.32 4.01
C ASP A 398 22.53 7.20 4.05
N GLN A 399 23.42 7.00 5.03
CA GLN A 399 24.54 7.91 5.27
C GLN A 399 25.82 7.18 5.71
N ALA A 400 26.96 7.72 5.29
CA ALA A 400 28.28 7.28 5.74
C ALA A 400 29.28 8.44 5.82
N ALA A 401 30.28 8.32 6.67
CA ALA A 401 31.40 9.25 6.70
C ALA A 401 32.33 9.03 5.49
N GLN A 402 32.99 10.08 5.05
CA GLN A 402 34.03 9.99 4.02
C GLN A 402 35.14 9.04 4.46
N GLY A 403 35.57 8.15 3.56
CA GLY A 403 36.60 7.16 3.80
C GLY A 403 36.24 6.08 4.83
N ALA A 404 34.97 6.00 5.27
CA ALA A 404 34.54 4.95 6.17
C ALA A 404 34.41 3.60 5.45
N THR A 405 34.58 2.52 6.19
CA THR A 405 34.11 1.20 5.76
C THR A 405 32.66 1.05 6.19
N VAL A 406 31.78 0.75 5.24
CA VAL A 406 30.35 0.48 5.46
C VAL A 406 30.11 -1.00 5.26
N THR A 407 29.54 -1.65 6.26
CA THR A 407 29.14 -3.05 6.19
C THR A 407 27.71 -3.13 5.68
N ILE A 408 27.49 -3.86 4.59
CA ILE A 408 26.15 -4.16 4.05
C ILE A 408 25.79 -5.58 4.44
N ASP A 409 24.81 -5.72 5.30
CA ASP A 409 24.28 -7.00 5.78
C ASP A 409 22.91 -7.26 5.20
N ALA A 410 22.61 -8.50 4.85
CA ALA A 410 21.28 -8.93 4.45
C ALA A 410 20.98 -10.33 4.99
N ARG A 411 19.74 -10.56 5.41
CA ARG A 411 19.20 -11.90 5.59
C ARG A 411 18.67 -12.37 4.24
N ILE A 412 19.17 -13.52 3.77
CA ILE A 412 18.83 -14.04 2.44
C ILE A 412 18.47 -15.51 2.56
N GLU A 413 17.22 -15.83 2.20
CA GLU A 413 16.70 -17.19 2.34
C GLU A 413 16.01 -17.68 1.08
N HIS A 414 16.11 -18.99 0.88
CA HIS A 414 15.34 -19.75 -0.10
C HIS A 414 15.28 -21.21 0.35
N ILE A 415 14.21 -21.92 0.06
CA ILE A 415 14.02 -23.31 0.49
C ILE A 415 15.12 -24.25 0.01
N SER A 416 15.75 -24.01 -1.13
CA SER A 416 16.91 -24.78 -1.62
C SER A 416 18.26 -24.32 -1.05
N GLY A 417 18.27 -23.29 -0.20
CA GLY A 417 19.49 -22.59 0.24
C GLY A 417 20.03 -21.62 -0.81
N ILE A 418 21.02 -20.83 -0.43
CA ILE A 418 21.60 -19.75 -1.24
C ILE A 418 22.94 -20.18 -1.82
N GLN A 419 23.11 -20.04 -3.14
CA GLN A 419 24.36 -20.30 -3.86
C GLN A 419 25.35 -19.16 -3.68
N GLY A 420 24.88 -17.91 -3.70
CA GLY A 420 25.68 -16.71 -3.54
C GLY A 420 24.86 -15.44 -3.54
N ALA A 421 25.44 -14.38 -2.99
CA ALA A 421 24.89 -13.04 -3.01
C ALA A 421 25.98 -12.02 -3.37
N THR A 422 25.60 -10.90 -3.95
CA THR A 422 26.50 -9.86 -4.43
C THR A 422 25.87 -8.49 -4.22
N VAL A 423 26.63 -7.56 -3.67
CA VAL A 423 26.26 -6.14 -3.69
C VAL A 423 26.82 -5.54 -4.96
N TYR A 424 25.98 -4.91 -5.75
CA TYR A 424 26.37 -4.04 -6.84
C TYR A 424 26.32 -2.61 -6.37
N TRP A 425 27.40 -1.87 -6.58
CA TRP A 425 27.52 -0.49 -6.09
C TRP A 425 28.25 0.39 -7.09
N ARG A 426 28.00 1.69 -7.04
CA ARG A 426 28.71 2.70 -7.86
C ARG A 426 28.73 4.03 -7.13
N ASP A 427 29.70 4.88 -7.42
CA ASP A 427 29.46 6.29 -7.21
C ASP A 427 28.47 6.80 -8.29
N ALA A 428 27.69 7.83 -7.99
CA ALA A 428 26.47 8.20 -8.75
C ALA A 428 26.68 8.45 -10.26
N ALA A 429 27.91 8.57 -10.73
CA ALA A 429 28.26 8.83 -12.14
C ALA A 429 28.88 7.61 -12.83
N GLY A 430 29.15 6.52 -12.10
CA GLY A 430 29.90 5.35 -12.58
C GLY A 430 29.03 4.20 -13.07
N ALA A 431 29.67 3.17 -13.62
CA ALA A 431 29.08 1.86 -13.83
C ALA A 431 29.05 1.09 -12.50
N PHE A 432 28.07 0.20 -12.33
CA PHE A 432 28.03 -0.67 -11.16
C PHE A 432 29.24 -1.61 -11.12
N GLU A 433 29.92 -1.64 -9.99
CA GLU A 433 30.93 -2.60 -9.61
C GLU A 433 30.29 -3.70 -8.76
N SER A 434 30.89 -4.87 -8.67
CA SER A 434 30.37 -5.99 -7.90
C SER A 434 31.25 -6.32 -6.70
N ALA A 435 30.64 -6.54 -5.56
CA ALA A 435 31.28 -6.98 -4.32
C ALA A 435 30.57 -8.25 -3.82
N PRO A 436 31.19 -9.45 -3.92
CA PRO A 436 30.55 -10.67 -3.44
C PRO A 436 30.40 -10.65 -1.93
N MET A 437 29.22 -11.05 -1.44
CA MET A 437 28.93 -11.18 -0.02
C MET A 437 29.44 -12.51 0.54
N THR A 438 29.75 -12.52 1.82
CA THR A 438 30.19 -13.71 2.56
C THR A 438 29.08 -14.17 3.49
N ALA A 439 28.75 -15.46 3.48
CA ALA A 439 27.80 -16.05 4.41
C ALA A 439 28.41 -16.12 5.81
N LEU A 440 27.71 -15.51 6.80
CA LEU A 440 28.11 -15.52 8.21
C LEU A 440 27.41 -16.62 9.03
N GLY A 441 26.47 -17.36 8.42
CA GLY A 441 25.57 -18.31 9.07
C GLY A 441 24.24 -17.65 9.49
N ASN A 442 23.26 -18.48 9.87
CA ASN A 442 21.88 -18.03 10.19
C ASN A 442 21.28 -17.13 9.08
N ASP A 443 21.53 -17.50 7.84
CA ASP A 443 21.05 -16.83 6.63
C ASP A 443 21.51 -15.36 6.46
N ILE A 444 22.48 -14.91 7.27
CA ILE A 444 23.09 -13.59 7.17
C ILE A 444 24.26 -13.61 6.19
N TRP A 445 24.21 -12.68 5.26
CA TRP A 445 25.23 -12.38 4.26
C TRP A 445 25.76 -10.98 4.45
N SER A 446 27.07 -10.79 4.27
CA SER A 446 27.73 -9.52 4.59
C SER A 446 28.86 -9.20 3.62
N VAL A 447 29.05 -7.90 3.36
CA VAL A 447 30.22 -7.37 2.64
C VAL A 447 30.56 -5.98 3.14
N ASP A 448 31.85 -5.69 3.22
CA ASP A 448 32.36 -4.36 3.55
C ASP A 448 32.67 -3.59 2.26
N LEU A 449 32.11 -2.37 2.15
CA LEU A 449 32.40 -1.43 1.09
C LEU A 449 33.21 -0.24 1.61
N GLN A 450 34.25 0.13 0.89
CA GLN A 450 35.05 1.29 1.21
C GLN A 450 34.42 2.54 0.57
N MET A 451 33.95 3.47 1.38
CA MET A 451 33.35 4.71 0.90
C MET A 451 34.42 5.68 0.33
N PRO A 452 34.04 6.54 -0.64
CA PRO A 452 34.90 7.59 -1.16
C PRO A 452 35.46 8.50 -0.07
N ASN A 453 36.68 9.02 -0.28
CA ASN A 453 37.33 9.98 0.62
C ASN A 453 36.81 11.43 0.45
N GLU A 454 35.86 11.64 -0.43
CA GLU A 454 35.20 12.92 -0.71
C GLU A 454 33.67 12.75 -0.64
N ALA A 455 32.96 13.86 -0.57
CA ALA A 455 31.50 13.83 -0.57
C ALA A 455 30.99 13.24 -1.90
N ALA A 456 30.14 12.23 -1.81
CA ALA A 456 29.63 11.48 -2.96
C ALA A 456 28.25 10.86 -2.64
N LEU A 457 27.50 10.52 -3.67
CA LEU A 457 26.36 9.61 -3.58
C LEU A 457 26.81 8.24 -4.05
N VAL A 458 26.60 7.21 -3.25
CA VAL A 458 26.92 5.83 -3.57
C VAL A 458 25.63 5.04 -3.71
N ASP A 459 25.32 4.66 -4.95
CA ASP A 459 24.15 3.83 -5.24
C ASP A 459 24.50 2.35 -5.08
N TYR A 460 23.58 1.54 -4.55
CA TYR A 460 23.79 0.12 -4.41
C TYR A 460 22.49 -0.68 -4.43
N TYR A 461 22.61 -1.97 -4.78
CA TYR A 461 21.55 -2.97 -4.65
C TYR A 461 22.16 -4.34 -4.35
N ILE A 462 21.32 -5.27 -3.89
CA ILE A 462 21.71 -6.64 -3.56
C ILE A 462 21.11 -7.58 -4.62
N ASP A 463 21.90 -8.51 -5.12
CA ASP A 463 21.48 -9.62 -5.97
C ASP A 463 21.81 -10.95 -5.31
N ALA A 464 20.88 -11.90 -5.32
CA ALA A 464 21.10 -13.22 -4.77
C ALA A 464 20.69 -14.32 -5.76
N THR A 465 21.38 -15.46 -5.67
CA THR A 465 21.10 -16.66 -6.44
C THR A 465 20.91 -17.84 -5.49
N ALA A 466 19.77 -18.50 -5.59
CA ALA A 466 19.46 -19.71 -4.85
C ALA A 466 20.12 -20.95 -5.51
N ASN A 467 20.25 -22.05 -4.75
CA ASN A 467 20.75 -23.32 -5.28
C ASN A 467 19.85 -23.93 -6.37
N SER A 468 18.56 -23.56 -6.41
CA SER A 468 17.63 -23.91 -7.49
C SER A 468 17.93 -23.19 -8.81
N GLY A 469 18.77 -22.15 -8.78
CA GLY A 469 19.04 -21.27 -9.91
C GLY A 469 18.10 -20.05 -9.98
N LYS A 470 17.14 -19.90 -9.05
CA LYS A 470 16.33 -18.69 -8.93
C LYS A 470 17.21 -17.52 -8.53
N THR A 471 17.01 -16.37 -9.18
CA THR A 471 17.73 -15.11 -8.88
C THR A 471 16.72 -14.03 -8.51
N LEU A 472 17.10 -13.15 -7.60
CA LEU A 472 16.31 -11.98 -7.20
C LEU A 472 17.25 -10.84 -6.85
N SER A 473 16.86 -9.63 -7.23
CA SER A 473 17.50 -8.40 -6.77
C SER A 473 16.62 -7.67 -5.75
N ARG A 474 17.24 -6.95 -4.82
CA ARG A 474 16.57 -6.05 -3.90
C ARG A 474 17.24 -4.66 -3.97
N PRO A 475 16.53 -3.55 -4.27
CA PRO A 475 15.09 -3.51 -4.59
C PRO A 475 14.74 -4.37 -5.81
N LEU A 476 13.48 -4.82 -5.88
CA LEU A 476 13.02 -5.74 -6.95
C LEU A 476 13.24 -5.16 -8.36
N VAL A 477 13.24 -3.85 -8.47
CA VAL A 477 13.42 -3.09 -9.72
C VAL A 477 14.87 -2.83 -10.09
N ALA A 478 15.85 -3.34 -9.32
CA ALA A 478 17.26 -3.16 -9.67
C ALA A 478 17.59 -3.73 -11.07
N PRO A 479 18.52 -3.13 -11.79
CA PRO A 479 19.37 -2.00 -11.46
C PRO A 479 18.74 -0.61 -11.69
N GLU A 480 17.50 -0.50 -12.19
CA GLU A 480 16.81 0.76 -12.45
C GLU A 480 16.43 1.47 -11.15
N GLY A 481 16.13 0.71 -10.08
CA GLY A 481 15.98 1.18 -8.70
C GLY A 481 17.10 0.65 -7.82
N PHE A 482 17.54 1.46 -6.87
CA PHE A 482 18.64 1.16 -5.96
C PHE A 482 18.51 2.03 -4.70
N TRP A 483 19.25 1.68 -3.65
CA TRP A 483 19.43 2.54 -2.49
C TRP A 483 20.63 3.46 -2.69
N THR A 484 20.62 4.62 -2.02
CA THR A 484 21.70 5.61 -2.12
C THR A 484 22.26 5.96 -0.75
N ILE A 485 23.56 5.77 -0.57
CA ILE A 485 24.29 6.22 0.61
C ILE A 485 24.82 7.63 0.34
N ASN A 486 24.44 8.58 1.17
CA ASN A 486 25.04 9.93 1.14
C ASN A 486 26.35 9.92 1.92
N VAL A 487 27.46 9.97 1.19
CA VAL A 487 28.81 10.03 1.79
C VAL A 487 29.22 11.47 1.99
N GLY A 488 29.26 11.91 3.25
CA GLY A 488 29.56 13.29 3.59
C GLY A 488 30.29 13.44 4.91
N ASN A 489 30.56 14.68 5.30
CA ASN A 489 30.87 14.96 6.68
C ASN A 489 29.55 14.80 7.47
N LEU A 490 29.43 13.71 8.18
CA LEU A 490 28.36 13.53 9.16
C LEU A 490 28.51 14.62 10.23
N SER A 491 27.93 15.80 10.00
CA SER A 491 27.60 16.69 11.09
C SER A 491 26.32 16.15 11.72
N ILE A 492 26.23 16.21 13.04
CA ILE A 492 24.97 15.98 13.78
C ILE A 492 23.84 16.84 13.19
N ASP A 493 24.18 17.92 12.51
CA ASP A 493 23.29 18.87 11.86
C ASP A 493 22.57 18.29 10.62
N ASP A 494 23.22 17.45 9.80
CA ASP A 494 22.61 16.88 8.59
C ASP A 494 21.63 15.74 8.91
N PHE A 495 21.94 14.93 9.92
CA PHE A 495 21.08 13.83 10.37
C PHE A 495 19.74 14.31 10.97
N ASN A 496 19.75 15.49 11.60
CA ASN A 496 18.59 16.05 12.26
C ASN A 496 17.74 16.98 11.37
N SER A 497 18.24 17.39 10.21
CA SER A 497 17.67 18.51 9.46
C SER A 497 16.30 18.24 8.86
N THR A 498 16.09 17.08 8.27
CA THR A 498 14.78 16.68 7.70
C THR A 498 13.77 16.30 8.76
N ARG A 499 14.23 15.80 9.90
CA ARG A 499 13.40 15.38 11.02
C ARG A 499 12.73 16.56 11.74
N PHE A 500 13.37 17.72 11.79
CA PHE A 500 12.87 18.87 12.55
C PHE A 500 12.05 19.85 11.73
N ILE A 501 12.35 20.02 10.44
CA ILE A 501 11.66 20.99 9.59
C ILE A 501 11.17 20.29 8.31
N SER A 502 9.86 20.27 8.06
CA SER A 502 9.29 19.69 6.86
C SER A 502 9.71 20.41 5.56
N ALA A 503 9.42 19.82 4.41
CA ALA A 503 9.40 20.53 3.14
C ALA A 503 8.40 21.70 3.18
N ALA A 504 8.58 22.65 2.28
CA ALA A 504 7.69 23.79 2.11
C ALA A 504 6.37 23.36 1.44
N VAL A 505 5.21 23.78 1.97
CA VAL A 505 3.89 23.47 1.38
C VAL A 505 3.00 24.72 1.38
N PRO A 506 2.38 25.09 0.23
CA PRO A 506 2.63 24.58 -1.11
C PRO A 506 3.98 24.99 -1.67
N ASN A 507 4.56 24.16 -2.52
CA ASN A 507 5.77 24.50 -3.28
C ASN A 507 5.68 23.84 -4.67
N PRO A 508 5.51 24.63 -5.77
CA PRO A 508 5.55 26.09 -5.86
C PRO A 508 4.44 26.83 -5.10
N THR A 509 4.69 28.12 -4.79
CA THR A 509 3.74 28.97 -4.08
C THR A 509 3.58 30.35 -4.75
N THR A 510 2.38 30.94 -4.63
CA THR A 510 2.12 32.31 -5.07
C THR A 510 2.35 33.35 -3.96
N GLY A 511 2.67 32.94 -2.73
CA GLY A 511 2.99 33.91 -1.68
C GLY A 511 2.95 33.42 -0.24
N LEU A 512 2.18 32.37 0.10
CA LEU A 512 2.18 31.80 1.43
C LEU A 512 2.74 30.38 1.39
N VAL A 513 3.65 30.08 2.29
CA VAL A 513 4.24 28.74 2.45
C VAL A 513 4.26 28.35 3.92
N LYS A 514 4.05 27.09 4.20
CA LYS A 514 4.04 26.52 5.56
C LYS A 514 5.15 25.49 5.71
N PHE A 515 5.71 25.44 6.90
CA PHE A 515 6.67 24.43 7.33
C PHE A 515 6.18 23.82 8.63
N ARG A 516 6.28 22.51 8.78
CA ARG A 516 6.08 21.85 10.09
C ARG A 516 7.40 21.89 10.85
N LEU A 517 7.30 22.19 12.14
CA LEU A 517 8.43 22.18 13.07
C LEU A 517 8.18 21.06 14.08
N ASN A 518 8.87 19.95 13.90
CA ASN A 518 8.71 18.76 14.74
C ASN A 518 9.72 18.80 15.90
N GLN A 519 9.27 18.49 17.11
CA GLN A 519 10.13 18.34 18.30
C GLN A 519 11.03 19.54 18.61
N ILE A 520 10.66 20.75 18.15
CA ILE A 520 11.43 21.98 18.43
C ILE A 520 10.86 22.64 19.67
N HIS A 521 11.65 22.68 20.72
CA HIS A 521 11.27 23.21 22.03
C HIS A 521 11.98 24.54 22.36
N GLU A 522 12.50 25.22 21.35
CA GLU A 522 13.24 26.49 21.47
C GLU A 522 12.88 27.46 20.35
N PRO A 523 13.24 28.73 20.44
CA PRO A 523 13.08 29.69 19.35
C PRO A 523 13.98 29.33 18.16
N VAL A 524 13.44 29.36 16.92
CA VAL A 524 14.16 29.07 15.69
C VAL A 524 14.42 30.35 14.91
N GLN A 525 15.66 30.60 14.51
CA GLN A 525 16.00 31.69 13.59
C GLN A 525 15.64 31.29 12.17
N VAL A 526 14.98 32.17 11.42
CA VAL A 526 14.62 31.98 10.01
C VAL A 526 15.26 33.06 9.16
N THR A 527 15.96 32.66 8.10
CA THR A 527 16.55 33.59 7.13
C THR A 527 16.18 33.15 5.72
N ILE A 528 15.83 34.08 4.86
CA ILE A 528 15.51 33.80 3.45
C ILE A 528 16.57 34.43 2.55
N HIS A 529 17.08 33.64 1.60
CA HIS A 529 18.04 34.08 0.61
C HIS A 529 17.53 33.85 -0.80
N ASN A 530 17.90 34.71 -1.74
CA ASN A 530 17.73 34.45 -3.17
C ASN A 530 18.87 33.56 -3.70
N VAL A 531 18.80 33.20 -4.99
CA VAL A 531 19.80 32.36 -5.67
C VAL A 531 21.21 32.97 -5.73
N LEU A 532 21.34 34.28 -5.48
CA LEU A 532 22.62 34.98 -5.41
C LEU A 532 23.20 35.02 -3.98
N GLY A 533 22.52 34.39 -3.01
CA GLY A 533 22.92 34.40 -1.60
C GLY A 533 22.59 35.71 -0.85
N GLN A 534 21.84 36.61 -1.48
CA GLN A 534 21.44 37.87 -0.81
C GLN A 534 20.33 37.57 0.20
N GLU A 535 20.51 38.01 1.44
CA GLU A 535 19.49 37.92 2.48
C GLU A 535 18.30 38.83 2.18
N LEU A 536 17.09 38.23 2.08
CA LEU A 536 15.84 38.93 1.81
C LEU A 536 14.99 39.13 3.06
N TYR A 537 15.13 38.25 4.05
CA TYR A 537 14.34 38.27 5.28
C TYR A 537 15.11 37.60 6.43
N ARG A 538 14.87 38.09 7.63
CA ARG A 538 15.32 37.47 8.88
C ARG A 538 14.22 37.59 9.94
N GLY A 539 13.92 36.50 10.63
CA GLY A 539 12.93 36.47 11.70
C GLY A 539 13.21 35.38 12.72
N THR A 540 12.36 35.29 13.73
CA THR A 540 12.45 34.27 14.78
C THR A 540 11.08 33.64 14.96
N ILE A 541 11.01 32.31 14.94
CA ILE A 541 9.82 31.54 15.30
C ILE A 541 9.88 31.31 16.81
N PRO A 542 8.87 31.72 17.58
CA PRO A 542 8.84 31.48 19.02
C PRO A 542 8.74 29.98 19.33
N GLN A 543 9.19 29.58 20.52
CA GLN A 543 9.03 28.23 21.05
C GLN A 543 7.58 27.77 21.04
N GLY A 544 7.36 26.48 20.73
CA GLY A 544 6.04 25.81 20.84
C GLY A 544 5.16 25.91 19.61
N HIS A 545 5.66 26.42 18.48
CA HIS A 545 4.93 26.41 17.21
C HIS A 545 5.18 25.08 16.46
N GLY A 546 4.15 24.26 16.27
CA GLY A 546 4.20 23.04 15.45
C GLY A 546 4.13 23.30 13.94
N THR A 547 3.70 24.49 13.53
CA THR A 547 3.65 24.94 12.13
C THR A 547 4.05 26.40 12.03
N TYR A 548 4.89 26.71 11.06
CA TYR A 548 5.30 28.08 10.73
C TYR A 548 4.75 28.48 9.38
N GLU A 549 3.95 29.54 9.34
CA GLU A 549 3.45 30.15 8.10
C GLU A 549 4.34 31.33 7.73
N LEU A 550 4.90 31.27 6.53
CA LEU A 550 5.78 32.30 5.98
C LEU A 550 5.10 32.98 4.79
N ALA A 551 4.76 34.25 4.95
CA ALA A 551 4.29 35.09 3.85
C ALA A 551 5.49 35.64 3.07
N LEU A 552 5.61 35.27 1.81
CA LEU A 552 6.66 35.74 0.91
C LEU A 552 6.26 37.07 0.28
N ASN A 553 7.19 38.01 0.22
CA ASN A 553 6.96 39.31 -0.42
C ASN A 553 6.61 39.10 -1.90
N SER A 554 5.65 39.88 -2.40
CA SER A 554 5.20 39.83 -3.81
C SER A 554 6.29 40.17 -4.82
N GLU A 555 7.33 40.89 -4.40
CA GLU A 555 8.47 41.26 -5.25
C GLU A 555 9.50 40.13 -5.41
N TRP A 556 9.43 39.10 -4.57
CA TRP A 556 10.33 37.94 -4.67
C TRP A 556 9.78 36.95 -5.71
N GLN A 557 10.63 36.48 -6.58
CA GLN A 557 10.29 35.51 -7.61
C GLN A 557 11.39 34.48 -7.80
N GLY A 558 11.02 33.31 -8.30
CA GLY A 558 11.94 32.22 -8.57
C GLY A 558 12.32 31.42 -7.32
N VAL A 559 13.50 30.83 -7.32
CA VAL A 559 13.98 29.97 -6.24
C VAL A 559 14.45 30.80 -5.05
N LEU A 560 13.89 30.49 -3.89
CA LEU A 560 14.29 31.05 -2.59
C LEU A 560 14.80 29.92 -1.69
N TRP A 561 15.81 30.23 -0.90
CA TRP A 561 16.33 29.34 0.14
C TRP A 561 15.91 29.85 1.51
N VAL A 562 15.11 29.06 2.21
CA VAL A 562 14.69 29.34 3.59
C VAL A 562 15.60 28.55 4.52
N GLN A 563 16.38 29.25 5.32
CA GLN A 563 17.29 28.72 6.32
C GLN A 563 16.64 28.79 7.70
N PHE A 564 16.63 27.68 8.42
CA PHE A 564 16.21 27.57 9.82
C PHE A 564 17.43 27.23 10.67
N SER A 565 17.63 27.90 11.78
CA SER A 565 18.77 27.65 12.67
C SER A 565 18.34 27.62 14.13
N GLY A 566 18.81 26.62 14.88
CA GLY A 566 18.53 26.42 16.29
C GLY A 566 19.56 25.47 16.94
N SER A 567 19.27 24.90 18.10
CA SER A 567 20.15 23.90 18.75
C SER A 567 20.22 22.58 17.97
N PHE A 568 19.25 22.35 17.07
CA PHE A 568 19.23 21.24 16.12
C PHE A 568 20.16 21.47 14.90
N GLY A 569 20.89 22.61 14.85
CA GLY A 569 21.74 22.98 13.72
C GLY A 569 21.07 23.94 12.74
N THR A 570 21.44 23.83 11.46
CA THR A 570 20.92 24.66 10.37
C THR A 570 20.31 23.80 9.28
N VAL A 571 19.06 24.11 8.91
CA VAL A 571 18.26 23.42 7.90
C VAL A 571 17.93 24.36 6.75
N TYR A 572 18.11 23.94 5.53
CA TYR A 572 17.71 24.69 4.32
C TYR A 572 16.51 24.04 3.66
N ARG A 573 15.57 24.88 3.21
CA ARG A 573 14.42 24.45 2.41
C ARG A 573 14.29 25.32 1.17
N GLN A 574 14.15 24.67 0.03
CA GLN A 574 13.92 25.35 -1.23
C GLN A 574 12.44 25.70 -1.39
N VAL A 575 12.15 26.90 -1.83
CA VAL A 575 10.80 27.38 -2.17
C VAL A 575 10.82 28.00 -3.56
N LEU A 576 9.96 27.51 -4.44
CA LEU A 576 9.73 28.12 -5.76
C LEU A 576 8.57 29.11 -5.64
N LYS A 577 8.86 30.40 -5.72
CA LYS A 577 7.88 31.48 -5.73
C LYS A 577 7.52 31.82 -7.17
N LEU A 578 6.22 31.64 -7.53
CA LEU A 578 5.64 31.97 -8.83
C LEU A 578 5.32 33.46 -8.96
#